data_6d010afda488b60c9c02ab04434cb91c
#
_entry.id   6d010afda488b60c9c02ab04434cb91c
#
_cell.length_a   1.000
_cell.length_b   1.000
_cell.length_c   1.000
_cell.angle_alpha   90.00
_cell.angle_beta   90.00
_cell.angle_gamma   90.00
#
_symmetry.space_group_name_H-M   'P 1'
#
loop_
_entity.id
_entity.type
_entity.pdbx_description
1 polymer ?
#
loop_
_entity_poly.entity_id
_entity_poly.type
_entity_poly.pdbx_seq_one_letter_code
_entity_poly.pdbx_strand_id
1 'polypeptide(L)'
;MVMNEGLGPPKVNTLLKTLAIWFIALVGWKAEGDIHVLPKKFVAILAPHTSNWDLIFILGVIFAIGLKVNWFGKKEAFRWPLGGLLRRLGGIPIERSTRQNMVQQTVKLMRSREQVIVGMTPEGTRANTTYWKTGFYYIAHQAKVPIAFAFLDYDRKVGGIGPLMATTGDIEEDFKEIRGYYKGVIAKYPECVGEIATKPQ
;
A
#
# COMPACT_ATOMS: atom_id res chain seq x y z
N MET A 1 16.09 25.72 -6.88
CA MET A 1 15.61 24.35 -6.73
C MET A 1 14.67 24.05 -7.90
N VAL A 2 15.17 23.44 -8.96
CA VAL A 2 14.44 23.20 -10.20
C VAL A 2 13.39 22.14 -9.91
N MET A 3 12.13 22.53 -9.92
CA MET A 3 11.01 21.58 -9.93
C MET A 3 11.06 20.80 -11.25
N ASN A 4 11.37 19.53 -11.16
CA ASN A 4 11.45 18.61 -12.30
C ASN A 4 10.02 18.34 -12.77
N GLU A 5 9.50 19.19 -13.65
CA GLU A 5 8.21 19.05 -14.33
C GLU A 5 8.30 17.91 -15.34
N GLY A 6 8.13 16.70 -14.90
CA GLY A 6 8.06 15.59 -15.82
C GLY A 6 7.89 14.25 -15.13
N LEU A 7 6.68 13.71 -15.25
CA LEU A 7 6.25 12.39 -14.78
C LEU A 7 5.95 12.31 -13.28
N GLY A 8 4.72 12.57 -12.90
CA GLY A 8 4.15 12.24 -11.58
C GLY A 8 4.15 10.71 -11.31
N PRO A 9 3.40 10.23 -10.32
CA PRO A 9 3.32 8.81 -9.99
C PRO A 9 2.76 7.98 -11.16
N PRO A 10 3.04 6.66 -11.21
CA PRO A 10 2.54 5.78 -12.27
C PRO A 10 1.00 5.75 -12.26
N LYS A 11 0.40 5.97 -13.44
CA LYS A 11 -1.05 6.09 -13.60
C LYS A 11 -1.65 4.85 -14.26
N VAL A 12 -2.91 4.55 -13.93
CA VAL A 12 -3.73 3.60 -14.70
C VAL A 12 -4.30 4.28 -15.95
N ASN A 13 -4.77 3.47 -16.90
CA ASN A 13 -5.46 4.02 -18.08
C ASN A 13 -6.84 4.60 -17.69
N THR A 14 -7.36 5.50 -18.52
CA THR A 14 -8.62 6.21 -18.28
C THR A 14 -9.80 5.25 -18.12
N LEU A 15 -9.88 4.18 -18.92
CA LEU A 15 -10.97 3.21 -18.83
C LEU A 15 -11.00 2.53 -17.47
N LEU A 16 -9.85 2.03 -16.98
CA LEU A 16 -9.77 1.38 -15.67
C LEU A 16 -10.10 2.37 -14.53
N LYS A 17 -9.64 3.62 -14.65
CA LYS A 17 -9.99 4.68 -13.70
C LYS A 17 -11.50 4.92 -13.66
N THR A 18 -12.14 5.07 -14.83
CA THR A 18 -13.59 5.31 -14.93
C THR A 18 -14.38 4.14 -14.34
N LEU A 19 -14.03 2.90 -14.70
CA LEU A 19 -14.68 1.71 -14.15
C LEU A 19 -14.51 1.62 -12.63
N ALA A 20 -13.36 1.98 -12.10
CA ALA A 20 -13.11 1.99 -10.66
C ALA A 20 -13.95 3.07 -9.95
N ILE A 21 -14.09 4.27 -10.53
CA ILE A 21 -14.97 5.33 -9.99
C ILE A 21 -16.42 4.83 -9.91
N TRP A 22 -16.91 4.22 -10.99
CA TRP A 22 -18.27 3.64 -10.99
C TRP A 22 -18.42 2.54 -9.94
N PHE A 23 -17.44 1.65 -9.83
CA PHE A 23 -17.46 0.56 -8.85
C PHE A 23 -17.55 1.05 -7.43
N ILE A 24 -16.65 1.97 -7.01
CA ILE A 24 -16.64 2.47 -5.63
C ILE A 24 -17.88 3.30 -5.31
N ALA A 25 -18.41 4.07 -6.28
CA ALA A 25 -19.64 4.82 -6.12
C ALA A 25 -20.86 3.89 -5.94
N LEU A 26 -20.94 2.80 -6.73
CA LEU A 26 -22.02 1.80 -6.66
C LEU A 26 -22.08 1.12 -5.29
N VAL A 27 -20.92 0.85 -4.67
CA VAL A 27 -20.85 0.24 -3.34
C VAL A 27 -20.89 1.27 -2.20
N GLY A 28 -21.08 2.55 -2.52
CA GLY A 28 -21.24 3.65 -1.56
C GLY A 28 -19.93 4.08 -0.91
N TRP A 29 -18.77 3.81 -1.56
CA TRP A 29 -17.47 4.25 -1.08
C TRP A 29 -17.01 5.54 -1.75
N LYS A 30 -16.11 6.25 -1.07
CA LYS A 30 -15.43 7.45 -1.60
C LYS A 30 -13.93 7.22 -1.66
N ALA A 31 -13.28 7.81 -2.66
CA ALA A 31 -11.83 7.80 -2.79
C ALA A 31 -11.27 9.17 -2.40
N GLU A 32 -10.28 9.18 -1.51
CA GLU A 32 -9.56 10.38 -1.07
C GLU A 32 -8.07 10.28 -1.42
N GLY A 33 -7.49 11.39 -1.84
CA GLY A 33 -6.08 11.54 -2.16
C GLY A 33 -5.86 12.40 -3.39
N ASP A 34 -4.84 13.22 -3.33
CA ASP A 34 -4.42 14.07 -4.46
C ASP A 34 -3.19 13.46 -5.15
N ILE A 35 -3.40 12.94 -6.37
CA ILE A 35 -2.32 12.35 -7.17
C ILE A 35 -1.23 13.37 -7.54
N HIS A 36 -1.53 14.67 -7.54
CA HIS A 36 -0.59 15.71 -7.97
C HIS A 36 0.51 15.99 -6.95
N VAL A 37 0.25 15.69 -5.67
CA VAL A 37 1.25 15.86 -4.59
C VAL A 37 2.10 14.60 -4.38
N LEU A 38 1.77 13.49 -5.04
CA LEU A 38 2.47 12.23 -4.84
C LEU A 38 3.74 12.13 -5.68
N PRO A 39 4.85 11.64 -5.11
CA PRO A 39 6.10 11.45 -5.83
C PRO A 39 6.02 10.25 -6.79
N LYS A 40 7.01 10.16 -7.68
CA LYS A 40 7.15 9.06 -8.65
C LYS A 40 7.29 7.69 -8.00
N LYS A 41 7.87 7.65 -6.80
CA LYS A 41 8.20 6.43 -6.08
C LYS A 41 7.86 6.59 -4.60
N PHE A 42 7.17 5.60 -4.06
CA PHE A 42 6.91 5.48 -2.62
C PHE A 42 6.49 4.07 -2.25
N VAL A 43 6.58 3.76 -0.97
CA VAL A 43 6.00 2.55 -0.39
C VAL A 43 4.65 2.93 0.21
N ALA A 44 3.57 2.31 -0.24
CA ALA A 44 2.24 2.50 0.35
C ALA A 44 1.98 1.38 1.37
N ILE A 45 1.71 1.73 2.61
CA ILE A 45 1.28 0.77 3.62
C ILE A 45 -0.23 0.87 3.80
N LEU A 46 -0.93 -0.26 3.67
CA LEU A 46 -2.35 -0.36 3.93
C LEU A 46 -2.58 -0.97 5.32
N ALA A 47 -3.21 -0.20 6.19
CA ALA A 47 -3.65 -0.64 7.50
C ALA A 47 -4.96 0.10 7.90
N PRO A 48 -5.75 -0.48 8.83
CA PRO A 48 -5.69 -1.89 9.22
C PRO A 48 -6.16 -2.82 8.11
N HIS A 49 -5.63 -4.07 8.08
CA HIS A 49 -5.97 -5.07 7.07
C HIS A 49 -6.57 -6.33 7.72
N THR A 50 -7.89 -6.39 7.79
CA THR A 50 -8.63 -7.42 8.54
C THR A 50 -9.50 -8.32 7.66
N SER A 51 -9.58 -8.06 6.35
CA SER A 51 -10.46 -8.77 5.44
C SER A 51 -9.85 -9.04 4.06
N ASN A 52 -10.33 -10.09 3.38
CA ASN A 52 -10.04 -10.30 1.95
C ASN A 52 -10.67 -9.21 1.06
N TRP A 53 -11.77 -8.60 1.51
CA TRP A 53 -12.43 -7.52 0.82
C TRP A 53 -11.57 -6.27 0.72
N ASP A 54 -10.63 -6.08 1.66
CA ASP A 54 -9.74 -4.91 1.66
C ASP A 54 -8.93 -4.82 0.37
N LEU A 55 -8.51 -5.97 -0.22
CA LEU A 55 -7.81 -5.95 -1.51
C LEU A 55 -8.71 -5.41 -2.63
N ILE A 56 -9.98 -5.80 -2.65
CA ILE A 56 -10.93 -5.37 -3.68
C ILE A 56 -11.22 -3.88 -3.55
N PHE A 57 -11.51 -3.43 -2.33
CA PHE A 57 -11.83 -2.02 -2.07
C PHE A 57 -10.61 -1.12 -2.26
N ILE A 58 -9.42 -1.50 -1.76
CA ILE A 58 -8.24 -0.67 -1.94
C ILE A 58 -7.82 -0.56 -3.41
N LEU A 59 -7.91 -1.64 -4.19
CA LEU A 59 -7.65 -1.57 -5.63
C LEU A 59 -8.68 -0.67 -6.33
N GLY A 60 -9.97 -0.77 -5.97
CA GLY A 60 -11.01 0.12 -6.48
C GLY A 60 -10.71 1.58 -6.17
N VAL A 61 -10.39 1.90 -4.93
CA VAL A 61 -10.03 3.25 -4.46
C VAL A 61 -8.78 3.78 -5.18
N ILE A 62 -7.70 3.01 -5.20
CA ILE A 62 -6.42 3.41 -5.80
C ILE A 62 -6.57 3.65 -7.31
N PHE A 63 -7.34 2.80 -8.01
CA PHE A 63 -7.60 3.00 -9.43
C PHE A 63 -8.53 4.18 -9.69
N ALA A 64 -9.51 4.45 -8.80
CA ALA A 64 -10.35 5.63 -8.89
C ALA A 64 -9.57 6.95 -8.70
N ILE A 65 -8.57 6.96 -7.82
CA ILE A 65 -7.61 8.06 -7.70
C ILE A 65 -6.75 8.18 -8.98
N GLY A 66 -6.57 7.08 -9.71
CA GLY A 66 -5.80 7.02 -10.96
C GLY A 66 -4.39 6.45 -10.81
N LEU A 67 -4.05 5.86 -9.67
CA LEU A 67 -2.72 5.32 -9.39
C LEU A 67 -2.57 3.87 -9.85
N LYS A 68 -1.38 3.53 -10.34
CA LYS A 68 -0.94 2.16 -10.60
C LYS A 68 -0.01 1.70 -9.51
N VAL A 69 -0.48 0.78 -8.65
CA VAL A 69 0.28 0.23 -7.52
C VAL A 69 0.69 -1.20 -7.82
N ASN A 70 1.92 -1.56 -7.52
CA ASN A 70 2.39 -2.94 -7.48
C ASN A 70 2.21 -3.49 -6.07
N TRP A 71 1.69 -4.71 -5.95
CA TRP A 71 1.46 -5.38 -4.67
C TRP A 71 1.93 -6.82 -4.73
N PHE A 72 2.28 -7.37 -3.58
CA PHE A 72 2.83 -8.70 -3.49
C PHE A 72 1.78 -9.71 -3.04
N GLY A 73 1.64 -10.79 -3.79
CA GLY A 73 0.74 -11.88 -3.46
C GLY A 73 1.45 -13.23 -3.45
N LYS A 74 0.84 -14.21 -2.78
CA LYS A 74 1.33 -15.59 -2.78
C LYS A 74 1.37 -16.13 -4.20
N LYS A 75 2.44 -16.84 -4.59
CA LYS A 75 2.63 -17.42 -5.92
C LYS A 75 1.45 -18.29 -6.37
N GLU A 76 0.81 -18.98 -5.43
CA GLU A 76 -0.34 -19.85 -5.67
C GLU A 76 -1.57 -19.08 -6.16
N ALA A 77 -1.76 -17.84 -5.73
CA ALA A 77 -2.87 -17.00 -6.18
C ALA A 77 -2.73 -16.59 -7.66
N PHE A 78 -1.52 -16.65 -8.21
CA PHE A 78 -1.24 -16.28 -9.60
C PHE A 78 -1.32 -17.44 -10.60
N ARG A 79 -1.96 -18.55 -10.21
CA ARG A 79 -2.26 -19.67 -11.09
C ARG A 79 -3.49 -19.37 -11.97
N TRP A 80 -3.65 -20.16 -13.04
CA TRP A 80 -4.84 -20.10 -13.92
C TRP A 80 -6.11 -20.39 -13.08
N PRO A 81 -7.26 -19.72 -13.31
CA PRO A 81 -7.52 -18.71 -14.36
C PRO A 81 -7.18 -17.25 -13.94
N LEU A 82 -7.01 -16.95 -12.66
CA LEU A 82 -6.94 -15.58 -12.15
C LEU A 82 -5.56 -14.92 -12.27
N GLY A 83 -4.49 -15.70 -12.47
CA GLY A 83 -3.12 -15.21 -12.43
C GLY A 83 -2.81 -14.10 -13.44
N GLY A 84 -3.36 -14.18 -14.64
CA GLY A 84 -3.20 -13.14 -15.65
C GLY A 84 -3.85 -11.81 -15.26
N LEU A 85 -5.07 -11.87 -14.70
CA LEU A 85 -5.78 -10.70 -14.21
C LEU A 85 -5.04 -10.05 -13.04
N LEU A 86 -4.62 -10.84 -12.05
CA LEU A 86 -3.91 -10.30 -10.89
C LEU A 86 -2.60 -9.60 -11.27
N ARG A 87 -1.84 -10.12 -12.25
CA ARG A 87 -0.65 -9.45 -12.78
C ARG A 87 -0.99 -8.13 -13.47
N ARG A 88 -2.07 -8.09 -14.27
CA ARG A 88 -2.53 -6.84 -14.91
C ARG A 88 -2.96 -5.78 -13.89
N LEU A 89 -3.48 -6.22 -12.74
CA LEU A 89 -3.85 -5.36 -11.62
C LEU A 89 -2.65 -4.99 -10.72
N GLY A 90 -1.42 -5.21 -11.18
CA GLY A 90 -0.21 -4.83 -10.47
C GLY A 90 0.34 -5.89 -9.50
N GLY A 91 -0.26 -7.07 -9.45
CA GLY A 91 0.20 -8.15 -8.58
C GLY A 91 1.53 -8.75 -9.03
N ILE A 92 2.43 -8.94 -8.09
CA ILE A 92 3.73 -9.58 -8.25
C ILE A 92 3.75 -10.87 -7.41
N PRO A 93 3.89 -12.06 -8.04
CA PRO A 93 3.99 -13.30 -7.29
C PRO A 93 5.30 -13.35 -6.51
N ILE A 94 5.24 -13.66 -5.23
CA ILE A 94 6.43 -13.85 -4.39
C ILE A 94 6.49 -15.27 -3.83
N GLU A 95 7.70 -15.81 -3.84
CA GLU A 95 8.07 -16.94 -3.02
C GLU A 95 8.59 -16.43 -1.68
N ARG A 96 7.87 -16.77 -0.60
CA ARG A 96 8.13 -16.22 0.75
C ARG A 96 9.29 -16.93 1.49
N SER A 97 10.14 -17.64 0.76
CA SER A 97 11.18 -18.51 1.34
C SER A 97 12.24 -17.76 2.19
N THR A 98 12.46 -16.45 1.94
CA THR A 98 13.36 -15.64 2.77
C THR A 98 12.93 -14.18 2.78
N ARG A 99 12.65 -13.64 3.99
CA ARG A 99 12.24 -12.23 4.19
C ARG A 99 13.31 -11.24 3.71
N GLN A 100 14.56 -11.57 3.91
CA GLN A 100 15.70 -10.72 3.55
C GLN A 100 15.82 -10.53 2.03
N ASN A 101 15.55 -11.57 1.26
CA ASN A 101 15.54 -11.51 -0.20
C ASN A 101 14.42 -10.58 -0.72
N MET A 102 13.26 -10.52 -0.06
CA MET A 102 12.15 -9.68 -0.48
C MET A 102 12.49 -8.19 -0.33
N VAL A 103 13.08 -7.78 0.79
CA VAL A 103 13.49 -6.37 1.00
C VAL A 103 14.49 -5.96 -0.08
N GLN A 104 15.56 -6.73 -0.27
CA GLN A 104 16.60 -6.42 -1.25
C GLN A 104 16.07 -6.40 -2.69
N GLN A 105 15.24 -7.37 -3.07
CA GLN A 105 14.62 -7.42 -4.40
C GLN A 105 13.71 -6.21 -4.63
N THR A 106 12.93 -5.81 -3.62
CA THR A 106 12.04 -4.64 -3.73
C THR A 106 12.84 -3.34 -3.81
N VAL A 107 13.89 -3.18 -3.03
CA VAL A 107 14.82 -2.04 -3.12
C VAL A 107 15.44 -1.97 -4.51
N LYS A 108 15.93 -3.10 -5.06
CA LYS A 108 16.46 -3.17 -6.42
C LYS A 108 15.41 -2.76 -7.46
N LEU A 109 14.18 -3.26 -7.34
CA LEU A 109 13.06 -2.88 -8.20
C LEU A 109 12.80 -1.37 -8.14
N MET A 110 12.74 -0.79 -6.94
CA MET A 110 12.49 0.63 -6.76
C MET A 110 13.61 1.50 -7.32
N ARG A 111 14.86 1.05 -7.22
CA ARG A 111 16.01 1.78 -7.79
C ARG A 111 16.06 1.70 -9.31
N SER A 112 15.69 0.56 -9.90
CA SER A 112 15.76 0.33 -11.36
C SER A 112 14.63 0.97 -12.16
N ARG A 113 13.54 1.39 -11.53
CA ARG A 113 12.38 1.99 -12.19
C ARG A 113 12.39 3.51 -11.99
N GLU A 114 11.95 4.28 -12.98
CA GLU A 114 11.74 5.72 -12.82
C GLU A 114 10.51 6.04 -11.97
N GLN A 115 9.48 5.22 -12.12
CA GLN A 115 8.22 5.34 -11.42
C GLN A 115 7.80 3.96 -10.89
N VAL A 116 7.53 3.87 -9.60
CA VAL A 116 7.00 2.64 -9.01
C VAL A 116 6.38 2.94 -7.64
N ILE A 117 5.20 2.41 -7.41
CA ILE A 117 4.55 2.39 -6.10
C ILE A 117 4.46 0.92 -5.68
N VAL A 118 4.88 0.63 -4.46
CA VAL A 118 4.79 -0.72 -3.89
C VAL A 118 3.84 -0.68 -2.70
N GLY A 119 2.70 -1.38 -2.83
CA GLY A 119 1.71 -1.53 -1.77
C GLY A 119 2.00 -2.76 -0.90
N MET A 120 1.93 -2.59 0.41
CA MET A 120 2.17 -3.62 1.40
C MET A 120 1.21 -3.51 2.57
N THR A 121 0.88 -4.66 3.20
CA THR A 121 0.16 -4.71 4.46
C THR A 121 1.15 -5.06 5.57
N PRO A 122 1.45 -4.13 6.49
CA PRO A 122 2.51 -4.34 7.50
C PRO A 122 2.16 -5.45 8.50
N GLU A 123 0.89 -5.68 8.77
CA GLU A 123 0.42 -6.77 9.64
C GLU A 123 0.79 -8.15 9.07
N GLY A 124 0.74 -8.30 7.74
CA GLY A 124 1.06 -9.53 7.01
C GLY A 124 0.11 -10.70 7.30
N THR A 125 -0.98 -10.44 7.99
CA THR A 125 -2.10 -11.33 8.32
C THR A 125 -3.38 -10.49 8.36
N ARG A 126 -4.53 -11.14 8.46
CA ARG A 126 -5.85 -10.50 8.67
C ARG A 126 -6.40 -10.78 10.07
N ALA A 127 -5.66 -11.57 10.83
CA ALA A 127 -5.93 -11.80 12.25
C ALA A 127 -5.13 -10.82 13.10
N ASN A 128 -5.55 -10.65 14.33
CA ASN A 128 -4.83 -9.87 15.32
C ASN A 128 -3.34 -10.27 15.34
N THR A 129 -2.47 -9.30 15.38
CA THR A 129 -1.01 -9.47 15.44
C THR A 129 -0.41 -8.53 16.48
N THR A 130 0.52 -9.04 17.26
CA THR A 130 1.20 -8.26 18.30
C THR A 130 2.19 -7.25 17.71
N TYR A 131 2.77 -7.57 16.54
CA TYR A 131 3.81 -6.74 15.93
C TYR A 131 3.66 -6.64 14.42
N TRP A 132 3.92 -5.47 13.88
CA TRP A 132 4.00 -5.24 12.45
C TRP A 132 5.30 -5.77 11.87
N LYS A 133 5.27 -6.22 10.62
CA LYS A 133 6.45 -6.57 9.84
C LYS A 133 7.10 -5.31 9.31
N THR A 134 8.32 -5.05 9.71
CA THR A 134 9.07 -3.82 9.41
C THR A 134 9.70 -3.77 8.02
N GLY A 135 9.45 -4.78 7.17
CA GLY A 135 10.03 -4.85 5.81
C GLY A 135 9.74 -3.61 4.95
N PHE A 136 8.54 -3.04 5.05
CA PHE A 136 8.16 -1.81 4.34
C PHE A 136 9.06 -0.64 4.72
N TYR A 137 9.40 -0.51 5.99
CA TYR A 137 10.23 0.54 6.53
C TYR A 137 11.65 0.47 5.96
N TYR A 138 12.28 -0.71 6.03
CA TYR A 138 13.62 -0.91 5.49
C TYR A 138 13.67 -0.76 3.96
N ILE A 139 12.61 -1.13 3.23
CA ILE A 139 12.50 -0.87 1.79
C ILE A 139 12.49 0.62 1.52
N ALA A 140 11.63 1.40 2.21
CA ALA A 140 11.52 2.83 2.03
C ALA A 140 12.84 3.53 2.37
N HIS A 141 13.42 3.21 3.52
CA HIS A 141 14.66 3.80 4.00
C HIS A 141 15.84 3.52 3.05
N GLN A 142 16.05 2.26 2.65
CA GLN A 142 17.15 1.89 1.75
C GLN A 142 16.95 2.39 0.31
N ALA A 143 15.72 2.46 -0.17
CA ALA A 143 15.41 3.01 -1.49
C ALA A 143 15.39 4.55 -1.49
N LYS A 144 15.42 5.21 -0.32
CA LYS A 144 15.32 6.66 -0.12
C LYS A 144 14.04 7.22 -0.73
N VAL A 145 12.91 6.58 -0.43
CA VAL A 145 11.57 6.98 -0.87
C VAL A 145 10.66 7.12 0.35
N PRO A 146 9.63 7.98 0.31
CA PRO A 146 8.70 8.12 1.41
C PRO A 146 7.79 6.90 1.56
N ILE A 147 7.19 6.77 2.74
CA ILE A 147 6.06 5.90 3.05
C ILE A 147 4.78 6.71 2.92
N ALA A 148 3.79 6.18 2.19
CA ALA A 148 2.45 6.74 2.11
C ALA A 148 1.48 5.90 2.95
N PHE A 149 0.62 6.55 3.71
CA PHE A 149 -0.37 5.88 4.55
C PHE A 149 -1.65 5.64 3.75
N ALA A 150 -1.80 4.42 3.21
CA ALA A 150 -3.03 4.00 2.55
C ALA A 150 -4.01 3.44 3.58
N PHE A 151 -5.29 3.73 3.42
CA PHE A 151 -6.31 3.33 4.38
C PHE A 151 -7.62 2.94 3.73
N LEU A 152 -8.39 2.15 4.45
CA LEU A 152 -9.81 1.87 4.22
C LEU A 152 -10.54 2.06 5.55
N ASP A 153 -11.37 3.09 5.63
CA ASP A 153 -12.21 3.37 6.79
C ASP A 153 -13.63 2.85 6.50
N TYR A 154 -13.98 1.77 7.14
CA TYR A 154 -15.27 1.10 6.90
C TYR A 154 -16.45 1.80 7.55
N ASP A 155 -16.23 2.58 8.59
CA ASP A 155 -17.29 3.37 9.23
C ASP A 155 -17.72 4.51 8.30
N ARG A 156 -16.78 5.26 7.79
CA ARG A 156 -17.04 6.36 6.86
C ARG A 156 -17.23 5.91 5.41
N LYS A 157 -16.90 4.65 5.08
CA LYS A 157 -16.80 4.11 3.71
C LYS A 157 -15.90 4.98 2.81
N VAL A 158 -14.74 5.31 3.31
CA VAL A 158 -13.74 6.11 2.62
C VAL A 158 -12.44 5.34 2.57
N GLY A 159 -11.78 5.38 1.44
CA GLY A 159 -10.43 4.85 1.30
C GLY A 159 -9.54 5.80 0.53
N GLY A 160 -8.24 5.69 0.73
CA GLY A 160 -7.36 6.63 0.06
C GLY A 160 -5.88 6.48 0.37
N ILE A 161 -5.15 7.52 -0.06
CA ILE A 161 -3.77 7.77 0.28
C ILE A 161 -3.70 9.04 1.14
N GLY A 162 -3.28 8.88 2.37
CA GLY A 162 -3.01 9.96 3.32
C GLY A 162 -1.62 10.59 3.14
N PRO A 163 -1.05 11.13 4.22
CA PRO A 163 0.22 11.83 4.16
C PRO A 163 1.40 10.92 3.78
N LEU A 164 2.48 11.58 3.40
CA LEU A 164 3.77 10.98 3.11
C LEU A 164 4.71 11.21 4.30
N MET A 165 5.36 10.15 4.77
CA MET A 165 6.36 10.19 5.82
C MET A 165 7.74 9.83 5.25
N ALA A 166 8.75 10.64 5.51
CA ALA A 166 10.14 10.28 5.25
C ALA A 166 10.69 9.50 6.45
N THR A 167 11.40 8.40 6.21
CA THR A 167 12.00 7.63 7.29
C THR A 167 13.22 8.35 7.86
N THR A 168 13.29 8.51 9.18
CA THR A 168 14.42 9.16 9.88
C THR A 168 15.62 8.21 10.07
N GLY A 169 15.36 6.91 10.16
CA GLY A 169 16.30 5.87 10.56
C GLY A 169 16.06 5.39 11.99
N ASP A 170 15.36 6.18 12.80
CA ASP A 170 14.84 5.74 14.10
C ASP A 170 13.43 5.16 13.92
N ILE A 171 13.36 3.85 13.87
CA ILE A 171 12.11 3.15 13.59
C ILE A 171 11.07 3.33 14.71
N GLU A 172 11.51 3.46 15.96
CA GLU A 172 10.58 3.61 17.08
C GLU A 172 9.93 5.00 17.06
N GLU A 173 10.70 6.03 16.72
CA GLU A 173 10.18 7.39 16.56
C GLU A 173 9.22 7.46 15.36
N ASP A 174 9.63 6.92 14.21
CA ASP A 174 8.80 6.89 13.00
C ASP A 174 7.49 6.11 13.20
N PHE A 175 7.49 5.06 14.03
CA PHE A 175 6.28 4.32 14.38
C PHE A 175 5.30 5.12 15.25
N LYS A 176 5.71 6.16 15.95
CA LYS A 176 4.78 7.06 16.66
C LYS A 176 3.89 7.81 15.68
N GLU A 177 4.46 8.32 14.57
CA GLU A 177 3.70 8.98 13.50
C GLU A 177 2.71 7.99 12.85
N ILE A 178 3.18 6.77 12.51
CA ILE A 178 2.34 5.71 11.95
C ILE A 178 1.15 5.39 12.85
N ARG A 179 1.40 5.17 14.16
CA ARG A 179 0.34 4.92 15.14
C ARG A 179 -0.65 6.09 15.24
N GLY A 180 -0.13 7.30 15.26
CA GLY A 180 -0.94 8.52 15.32
C GLY A 180 -1.94 8.59 14.19
N TYR A 181 -1.51 8.27 12.97
CA TYR A 181 -2.38 8.30 11.79
C TYR A 181 -3.46 7.22 11.82
N TYR A 182 -3.07 5.96 12.06
CA TYR A 182 -4.01 4.83 11.96
C TYR A 182 -4.95 4.67 13.16
N LYS A 183 -4.72 5.37 14.26
CA LYS A 183 -5.57 5.30 15.47
C LYS A 183 -7.04 5.62 15.21
N GLY A 184 -7.33 6.47 14.20
CA GLY A 184 -8.69 6.87 13.86
C GLY A 184 -9.32 6.11 12.68
N VAL A 185 -8.63 5.12 12.11
CA VAL A 185 -9.12 4.36 10.96
C VAL A 185 -9.84 3.10 11.42
N ILE A 186 -11.11 2.97 11.07
CA ILE A 186 -11.95 1.84 11.49
C ILE A 186 -11.89 0.71 10.46
N ALA A 187 -11.39 -0.45 10.88
CA ALA A 187 -11.32 -1.67 10.06
C ALA A 187 -12.69 -2.30 9.80
N LYS A 188 -12.77 -3.21 8.80
CA LYS A 188 -13.95 -4.04 8.58
C LYS A 188 -14.29 -4.91 9.79
N TYR A 189 -13.27 -5.44 10.45
CA TYR A 189 -13.35 -6.27 11.65
C TYR A 189 -12.44 -5.65 12.73
N PRO A 190 -12.96 -4.69 13.51
CA PRO A 190 -12.15 -3.98 14.51
C PRO A 190 -11.51 -4.89 15.56
N GLU A 191 -12.15 -6.00 15.90
CA GLU A 191 -11.66 -7.03 16.82
C GLU A 191 -10.42 -7.77 16.32
N CYS A 192 -10.16 -7.71 15.02
CA CYS A 192 -8.98 -8.31 14.40
C CYS A 192 -7.78 -7.34 14.29
N VAL A 193 -7.96 -6.07 14.69
CA VAL A 193 -6.87 -5.08 14.64
C VAL A 193 -5.91 -5.34 15.79
N GLY A 194 -4.63 -5.54 15.44
CA GLY A 194 -3.56 -5.72 16.39
C GLY A 194 -2.87 -4.43 16.78
N GLU A 195 -1.88 -4.54 17.65
CA GLU A 195 -1.07 -3.41 18.06
C GLU A 195 -0.14 -2.94 16.92
N ILE A 196 -0.04 -1.62 16.75
CA ILE A 196 0.91 -1.01 15.80
C ILE A 196 2.24 -0.84 16.52
N ALA A 197 2.99 -1.92 16.60
CA ALA A 197 4.27 -1.96 17.31
C ALA A 197 5.33 -2.72 16.50
N THR A 198 6.59 -2.40 16.75
CA THR A 198 7.73 -3.17 16.26
C THR A 198 7.98 -4.36 17.18
N LYS A 199 8.60 -5.41 16.66
CA LYS A 199 9.07 -6.51 17.51
C LYS A 199 10.23 -5.99 18.36
N PRO A 200 10.22 -6.20 19.70
CA PRO A 200 11.38 -5.89 20.54
C PRO A 200 12.66 -6.53 19.97
N GLN A 201 13.74 -5.76 19.98
CA GLN A 201 15.06 -6.23 19.57
C GLN A 201 15.67 -7.15 20.63
#